data_a0ceaa97929313d36688ecc3864e1085
#
_entry.id   a0ceaa97929313d36688ecc3864e1085
#
_cell.length_a   1.000
_cell.length_b   1.000
_cell.length_c   1.000
_cell.angle_alpha   90.00
_cell.angle_beta   90.00
_cell.angle_gamma   90.00
#
_symmetry.space_group_name_H-M   'P 1'
#
loop_
_entity.id
_entity.type
_entity.pdbx_description
1 polymer ?
#
loop_
_entity_poly.entity_id
_entity_poly.type
_entity_poly.pdbx_seq_one_letter_code
_entity_poly.pdbx_strand_id
1 'polypeptide(L)'
;NYPEMAFVGSLGKASSRSLERGQISNMKIYDGNNTLKKSISYSYATDPNRYTQNVAVVNIASTADQALARLGLELGLAYFNNGLYFSIIHSYEVYTFPVYLEQETQTSYENGNTVQQTTQYQYNGEKLRSAITTINSSGAVLKSEIKYPKDINTGIYATMVSKKMLNFPIEQVQYRNSNITGAKLTTYKLNGTTYVPDKKYSLEIASPFSGFTYFNGTTKDSRYGTPEISYDYYNTDGNVRQATGKDGIITSYLWDASGRYPIAQVNGATYSQISVQDGKTASYPSSTLFSSLSGLVPSAFISTYSYK
;
A
#
# COMPACT_ATOMS: atom_id res chain seq x y z
N ASN A 1 -26.77 -23.95 -2.09
CA ASN A 1 -26.54 -24.02 -3.55
C ASN A 1 -25.40 -23.07 -3.89
N TYR A 2 -24.21 -23.62 -4.08
CA TYR A 2 -23.05 -22.86 -4.54
C TYR A 2 -22.96 -23.02 -6.06
N PRO A 3 -23.34 -22.02 -6.87
CA PRO A 3 -23.35 -22.10 -8.33
C PRO A 3 -21.95 -22.20 -8.95
N GLU A 4 -20.91 -22.20 -8.12
CA GLU A 4 -19.52 -22.39 -8.55
C GLU A 4 -19.15 -23.85 -8.87
N MET A 5 -20.03 -24.79 -8.57
CA MET A 5 -19.80 -26.20 -8.89
C MET A 5 -20.47 -26.58 -10.21
N ALA A 6 -19.93 -26.15 -11.33
CA ALA A 6 -20.26 -26.74 -12.60
C ALA A 6 -19.48 -28.05 -12.74
N PHE A 7 -20.12 -29.16 -12.46
CA PHE A 7 -19.59 -30.49 -12.75
C PHE A 7 -19.60 -30.71 -14.26
N VAL A 8 -18.43 -30.79 -14.85
CA VAL A 8 -18.26 -31.33 -16.21
C VAL A 8 -17.76 -32.76 -16.05
N GLY A 9 -18.68 -33.68 -15.91
CA GLY A 9 -18.37 -35.13 -15.74
C GLY A 9 -18.02 -35.55 -14.31
N SER A 10 -18.02 -36.84 -14.05
CA SER A 10 -17.91 -37.44 -12.70
C SER A 10 -16.53 -37.37 -12.04
N LEU A 11 -15.53 -36.75 -12.66
CA LEU A 11 -14.13 -36.72 -12.21
C LEU A 11 -13.45 -35.35 -12.31
N GLY A 12 -14.18 -34.24 -12.63
CA GLY A 12 -13.60 -32.92 -12.79
C GLY A 12 -13.50 -32.14 -11.47
N LYS A 13 -12.45 -31.33 -11.31
CA LYS A 13 -12.39 -30.31 -10.27
C LYS A 13 -13.38 -29.20 -10.61
N ALA A 14 -14.14 -28.77 -9.62
CA ALA A 14 -15.05 -27.62 -9.79
C ALA A 14 -14.27 -26.32 -9.78
N SER A 15 -14.71 -25.35 -10.59
CA SER A 15 -14.22 -23.98 -10.54
C SER A 15 -14.46 -23.40 -9.15
N SER A 16 -13.45 -22.77 -8.56
CA SER A 16 -13.51 -22.27 -7.19
C SER A 16 -13.69 -20.75 -7.14
N ARG A 17 -14.65 -20.30 -6.32
CA ARG A 17 -14.85 -18.90 -5.94
C ARG A 17 -14.30 -18.60 -4.53
N SER A 18 -13.20 -19.26 -4.17
CA SER A 18 -12.64 -19.16 -2.83
C SER A 18 -12.30 -17.74 -2.40
N LEU A 19 -11.94 -16.85 -3.34
CA LEU A 19 -11.65 -15.45 -3.08
C LEU A 19 -12.89 -14.63 -2.68
N GLU A 20 -14.09 -15.12 -2.95
CA GLU A 20 -15.36 -14.47 -2.57
C GLU A 20 -15.90 -15.00 -1.23
N ARG A 21 -15.32 -16.09 -0.70
CA ARG A 21 -15.76 -16.70 0.56
C ARG A 21 -15.00 -16.12 1.75
N GLY A 22 -15.64 -16.24 2.92
CA GLY A 22 -15.04 -15.81 4.17
C GLY A 22 -15.06 -14.31 4.41
N GLN A 23 -15.76 -13.54 3.56
CA GLN A 23 -15.94 -12.11 3.79
C GLN A 23 -16.95 -11.91 4.92
N ILE A 24 -16.56 -11.10 5.91
CA ILE A 24 -17.43 -10.75 7.02
C ILE A 24 -18.51 -9.79 6.53
N SER A 25 -19.77 -10.17 6.54
CA SER A 25 -20.88 -9.27 6.17
C SER A 25 -21.41 -8.47 7.35
N ASN A 26 -21.33 -9.04 8.56
CA ASN A 26 -21.81 -8.37 9.77
C ASN A 26 -21.03 -8.85 11.00
N MET A 27 -20.78 -7.93 11.94
CA MET A 27 -20.20 -8.20 13.25
C MET A 27 -21.08 -7.54 14.32
N LYS A 28 -21.41 -8.25 15.39
CA LYS A 28 -22.21 -7.74 16.52
C LYS A 28 -21.44 -7.92 17.82
N ILE A 29 -21.46 -6.91 18.66
CA ILE A 29 -20.77 -6.89 19.94
C ILE A 29 -21.84 -6.68 21.03
N TYR A 30 -21.85 -7.56 22.01
CA TYR A 30 -22.78 -7.55 23.15
C TYR A 30 -22.01 -7.31 24.43
N ASP A 31 -22.68 -6.77 25.44
CA ASP A 31 -22.15 -6.69 26.80
C ASP A 31 -22.34 -8.00 27.58
N GLY A 32 -21.87 -8.02 28.83
CA GLY A 32 -22.00 -9.19 29.71
C GLY A 32 -23.45 -9.62 30.03
N ASN A 33 -24.43 -8.73 29.76
CA ASN A 33 -25.87 -8.99 29.92
C ASN A 33 -26.56 -9.35 28.61
N ASN A 34 -25.78 -9.68 27.57
CA ASN A 34 -26.27 -9.98 26.23
C ASN A 34 -27.03 -8.83 25.55
N THR A 35 -26.74 -7.58 25.93
CA THR A 35 -27.30 -6.39 25.30
C THR A 35 -26.42 -5.96 24.15
N LEU A 36 -26.99 -5.74 22.95
CA LEU A 36 -26.25 -5.29 21.76
C LEU A 36 -25.68 -3.87 22.00
N LYS A 37 -24.36 -3.72 21.92
CA LYS A 37 -23.64 -2.44 22.08
C LYS A 37 -23.16 -1.86 20.77
N LYS A 38 -22.85 -2.73 19.82
CA LYS A 38 -22.31 -2.29 18.53
C LYS A 38 -22.64 -3.30 17.44
N SER A 39 -22.99 -2.81 16.27
CA SER A 39 -23.05 -3.62 15.06
C SER A 39 -22.22 -2.97 13.96
N ILE A 40 -21.57 -3.77 13.13
CA ILE A 40 -20.82 -3.32 11.96
C ILE A 40 -21.28 -4.16 10.79
N SER A 41 -21.76 -3.53 9.74
CA SER A 41 -22.10 -4.18 8.47
C SER A 41 -21.09 -3.79 7.39
N TYR A 42 -20.75 -4.74 6.54
CA TYR A 42 -19.79 -4.59 5.46
C TYR A 42 -20.46 -4.88 4.11
N SER A 43 -20.18 -4.05 3.13
CA SER A 43 -20.59 -4.25 1.75
C SER A 43 -19.35 -4.27 0.85
N TYR A 44 -19.35 -5.18 -0.10
CA TYR A 44 -18.19 -5.45 -0.97
C TYR A 44 -18.55 -5.18 -2.43
N ALA A 45 -17.53 -4.82 -3.21
CA ALA A 45 -17.68 -4.59 -4.64
C ALA A 45 -18.21 -5.83 -5.36
N THR A 46 -19.21 -5.61 -6.17
CA THR A 46 -19.82 -6.64 -7.02
C THR A 46 -19.65 -6.26 -8.49
N ASP A 47 -18.51 -6.61 -9.08
CA ASP A 47 -18.34 -6.48 -10.52
C ASP A 47 -19.11 -7.61 -11.23
N PRO A 48 -20.12 -7.33 -12.04
CA PRO A 48 -20.88 -8.36 -12.76
C PRO A 48 -19.99 -9.15 -13.74
N ASN A 49 -18.89 -8.57 -14.20
CA ASN A 49 -17.95 -9.21 -15.13
C ASN A 49 -16.82 -9.98 -14.41
N ARG A 50 -16.86 -10.09 -13.07
CA ARG A 50 -15.77 -10.72 -12.28
C ARG A 50 -15.49 -12.16 -12.65
N TYR A 51 -16.45 -12.87 -13.23
CA TYR A 51 -16.29 -14.24 -13.67
C TYR A 51 -15.77 -14.37 -15.11
N THR A 52 -15.72 -13.28 -15.86
CA THR A 52 -15.15 -13.24 -17.20
C THR A 52 -13.69 -12.75 -17.19
N GLN A 53 -13.23 -12.21 -16.06
CA GLN A 53 -11.84 -11.78 -15.86
C GLN A 53 -10.99 -13.00 -15.49
N ASN A 54 -10.68 -13.83 -16.47
CA ASN A 54 -9.93 -15.05 -16.26
C ASN A 54 -8.43 -14.78 -16.14
N VAL A 55 -7.86 -15.29 -15.06
CA VAL A 55 -6.53 -15.87 -14.92
C VAL A 55 -5.34 -14.96 -15.19
N ALA A 56 -4.50 -14.84 -14.18
CA ALA A 56 -3.11 -14.48 -14.36
C ALA A 56 -2.48 -15.44 -15.39
N VAL A 57 -2.08 -14.91 -16.54
CA VAL A 57 -1.33 -15.68 -17.53
C VAL A 57 0.04 -15.96 -16.93
N VAL A 58 0.27 -17.20 -16.52
CA VAL A 58 1.62 -17.68 -16.30
C VAL A 58 2.31 -17.65 -17.67
N ASN A 59 3.49 -17.08 -17.74
CA ASN A 59 4.25 -16.96 -18.98
C ASN A 59 4.75 -18.34 -19.38
N ILE A 60 3.94 -19.08 -20.16
CA ILE A 60 4.25 -20.44 -20.62
C ILE A 60 4.75 -20.34 -22.06
N ALA A 61 5.74 -21.15 -22.40
CA ALA A 61 6.53 -21.03 -23.64
C ALA A 61 5.75 -21.34 -24.93
N SER A 62 4.56 -21.98 -24.86
CA SER A 62 3.77 -22.32 -26.04
C SER A 62 2.36 -21.75 -25.96
N THR A 63 1.73 -21.50 -27.12
CA THR A 63 0.32 -21.04 -27.20
C THR A 63 -0.67 -22.11 -26.70
N ALA A 64 -0.34 -23.38 -26.87
CA ALA A 64 -1.12 -24.49 -26.32
C ALA A 64 -1.07 -24.52 -24.79
N ASP A 65 0.13 -24.34 -24.21
CA ASP A 65 0.32 -24.31 -22.76
C ASP A 65 -0.34 -23.06 -22.13
N GLN A 66 -0.36 -21.93 -22.84
CA GLN A 66 -1.09 -20.74 -22.38
C GLN A 66 -2.60 -20.96 -22.34
N ALA A 67 -3.15 -21.66 -23.33
CA ALA A 67 -4.57 -22.00 -23.35
C ALA A 67 -4.91 -23.00 -22.23
N LEU A 68 -4.04 -23.99 -21.99
CA LEU A 68 -4.15 -24.95 -20.89
C LEU A 68 -4.08 -24.28 -19.53
N ALA A 69 -3.14 -23.35 -19.34
CA ALA A 69 -3.01 -22.58 -18.09
C ALA A 69 -4.24 -21.68 -17.83
N ARG A 70 -4.82 -21.10 -18.88
CA ARG A 70 -6.03 -20.28 -18.76
C ARG A 70 -7.27 -21.09 -18.36
N LEU A 71 -7.32 -22.35 -18.74
CA LEU A 71 -8.45 -23.23 -18.47
C LEU A 71 -8.26 -24.09 -17.21
N GLY A 72 -7.09 -24.01 -16.56
CA GLY A 72 -6.80 -24.86 -15.40
C GLY A 72 -6.95 -26.35 -15.74
N LEU A 73 -6.22 -26.81 -16.75
CA LEU A 73 -6.33 -28.20 -17.22
C LEU A 73 -5.58 -29.16 -16.30
N GLU A 74 -6.27 -30.19 -15.85
CA GLU A 74 -5.71 -31.33 -15.16
C GLU A 74 -5.84 -32.56 -16.03
N LEU A 75 -4.71 -33.22 -16.32
CA LEU A 75 -4.68 -34.50 -17.07
C LEU A 75 -4.86 -35.66 -16.07
N GLY A 76 -5.99 -36.34 -16.16
CA GLY A 76 -6.22 -37.58 -15.46
C GLY A 76 -6.09 -38.75 -16.42
N LEU A 77 -5.31 -39.79 -16.03
CA LEU A 77 -5.28 -41.07 -16.73
C LEU A 77 -6.27 -42.01 -16.06
N ALA A 78 -7.27 -42.45 -16.81
CA ALA A 78 -8.19 -43.48 -16.36
C ALA A 78 -7.80 -44.82 -17.00
N TYR A 79 -7.64 -45.84 -16.18
CA TYR A 79 -7.34 -47.22 -16.60
C TYR A 79 -8.63 -48.03 -16.65
N PHE A 80 -8.94 -48.60 -17.81
CA PHE A 80 -10.06 -49.53 -17.96
C PHE A 80 -9.56 -50.95 -18.16
N ASN A 81 -10.31 -51.95 -17.67
CA ASN A 81 -9.96 -53.36 -17.57
C ASN A 81 -9.58 -54.04 -18.91
N ASN A 82 -9.66 -53.34 -20.04
CA ASN A 82 -9.37 -53.85 -21.39
C ASN A 82 -8.05 -53.31 -21.98
N GLY A 83 -7.18 -52.70 -21.18
CA GLY A 83 -5.94 -52.12 -21.70
C GLY A 83 -6.08 -50.86 -22.55
N LEU A 84 -7.28 -50.28 -22.65
CA LEU A 84 -7.52 -49.00 -23.30
C LEU A 84 -7.27 -47.86 -22.31
N TYR A 85 -6.33 -46.99 -22.65
CA TYR A 85 -6.02 -45.78 -21.90
C TYR A 85 -6.81 -44.63 -22.51
N PHE A 86 -7.63 -43.98 -21.73
CA PHE A 86 -8.26 -42.70 -22.10
C PHE A 86 -7.64 -41.59 -21.27
N SER A 87 -7.13 -40.56 -21.93
CA SER A 87 -6.79 -39.31 -21.28
C SER A 87 -8.06 -38.51 -21.06
N ILE A 88 -8.46 -38.33 -19.81
CA ILE A 88 -9.58 -37.47 -19.46
C ILE A 88 -8.99 -36.08 -19.17
N ILE A 89 -9.32 -35.13 -20.00
CA ILE A 89 -8.92 -33.72 -19.83
C ILE A 89 -10.06 -33.03 -19.09
N HIS A 90 -9.77 -32.53 -17.90
CA HIS A 90 -10.69 -31.69 -17.15
C HIS A 90 -10.23 -30.24 -17.23
N SER A 91 -11.15 -29.34 -17.58
CA SER A 91 -10.94 -27.91 -17.52
C SER A 91 -11.71 -27.32 -16.35
N TYR A 92 -11.10 -26.40 -15.62
CA TYR A 92 -11.78 -25.60 -14.62
C TYR A 92 -11.30 -24.15 -14.72
N GLU A 93 -12.17 -23.22 -14.37
CA GLU A 93 -11.82 -21.80 -14.36
C GLU A 93 -11.28 -21.42 -13.00
N VAL A 94 -10.21 -20.63 -12.97
CA VAL A 94 -9.68 -20.00 -11.76
C VAL A 94 -10.14 -18.56 -11.75
N TYR A 95 -11.04 -18.23 -10.82
CA TYR A 95 -11.49 -16.86 -10.63
C TYR A 95 -10.50 -16.09 -9.76
N THR A 96 -9.94 -15.02 -10.31
CA THR A 96 -8.90 -14.21 -9.66
C THR A 96 -9.39 -12.83 -9.24
N PHE A 97 -10.68 -12.56 -9.35
CA PHE A 97 -11.25 -11.26 -8.96
C PHE A 97 -11.20 -11.12 -7.43
N PRO A 98 -10.38 -10.19 -6.90
CA PRO A 98 -10.38 -9.91 -5.48
C PRO A 98 -11.62 -9.09 -5.10
N VAL A 99 -12.22 -9.43 -3.98
CA VAL A 99 -13.37 -8.70 -3.44
C VAL A 99 -12.86 -7.50 -2.64
N TYR A 100 -13.34 -6.31 -2.97
CA TYR A 100 -12.95 -5.07 -2.30
C TYR A 100 -14.07 -4.57 -1.41
N LEU A 101 -13.71 -4.12 -0.20
CA LEU A 101 -14.64 -3.48 0.70
C LEU A 101 -15.06 -2.11 0.15
N GLU A 102 -16.36 -1.93 -0.11
CA GLU A 102 -16.92 -0.66 -0.60
C GLU A 102 -17.47 0.20 0.52
N GLN A 103 -18.07 -0.43 1.52
CA GLN A 103 -18.69 0.30 2.61
C GLN A 103 -18.64 -0.49 3.92
N GLU A 104 -18.41 0.26 4.99
CA GLU A 104 -18.59 -0.17 6.37
C GLU A 104 -19.58 0.75 7.06
N THR A 105 -20.61 0.20 7.69
CA THR A 105 -21.55 0.97 8.51
C THR A 105 -21.48 0.46 9.94
N GLN A 106 -21.00 1.32 10.83
CA GLN A 106 -20.92 1.06 12.27
C GLN A 106 -22.08 1.73 12.98
N THR A 107 -22.79 0.99 13.80
CA THR A 107 -23.87 1.49 14.66
C THR A 107 -23.52 1.15 16.12
N SER A 108 -23.45 2.16 16.97
CA SER A 108 -23.28 2.04 18.42
C SER A 108 -24.60 2.29 19.11
N TYR A 109 -24.89 1.52 20.17
CA TYR A 109 -26.13 1.58 20.93
C TYR A 109 -25.81 1.93 22.38
N GLU A 110 -26.17 3.16 22.81
CA GLU A 110 -25.89 3.67 24.13
C GLU A 110 -27.14 4.34 24.73
N ASN A 111 -27.57 3.86 25.88
CA ASN A 111 -28.68 4.46 26.64
C ASN A 111 -29.96 4.73 25.82
N GLY A 112 -30.33 3.78 24.94
CA GLY A 112 -31.48 3.92 24.05
C GLY A 112 -31.24 4.79 22.79
N ASN A 113 -30.07 5.39 22.64
CA ASN A 113 -29.69 6.17 21.47
C ASN A 113 -28.86 5.32 20.52
N THR A 114 -28.93 5.66 19.24
CA THR A 114 -28.09 5.08 18.18
C THR A 114 -27.20 6.14 17.57
N VAL A 115 -25.90 5.82 17.47
CA VAL A 115 -24.92 6.63 16.75
C VAL A 115 -24.42 5.83 15.57
N GLN A 116 -24.61 6.35 14.36
CA GLN A 116 -24.21 5.67 13.14
C GLN A 116 -23.09 6.43 12.45
N GLN A 117 -22.10 5.68 11.95
CA GLN A 117 -21.03 6.16 11.12
C GLN A 117 -20.92 5.26 9.89
N THR A 118 -20.86 5.85 8.70
CA THR A 118 -20.66 5.12 7.44
C THR A 118 -19.34 5.52 6.83
N THR A 119 -18.52 4.54 6.48
CA THR A 119 -17.25 4.74 5.77
C THR A 119 -17.36 4.08 4.41
N GLN A 120 -17.10 4.84 3.36
CA GLN A 120 -17.09 4.40 1.96
C GLN A 120 -15.66 4.41 1.43
N TYR A 121 -15.33 3.41 0.63
CA TYR A 121 -14.03 3.21 0.02
C TYR A 121 -14.17 3.25 -1.50
N GLN A 122 -13.31 4.05 -2.15
CA GLN A 122 -13.23 4.11 -3.60
C GLN A 122 -11.86 3.61 -4.06
N TYR A 123 -11.83 2.98 -5.21
CA TYR A 123 -10.63 2.40 -5.80
C TYR A 123 -10.45 2.92 -7.23
N ASN A 124 -9.20 3.15 -7.61
CA ASN A 124 -8.85 3.53 -8.98
C ASN A 124 -8.82 2.30 -9.91
N GLY A 125 -8.50 2.53 -11.18
CA GLY A 125 -8.40 1.45 -12.17
C GLY A 125 -7.36 0.37 -11.86
N GLU A 126 -6.35 0.70 -11.04
CA GLU A 126 -5.33 -0.23 -10.56
C GLU A 126 -5.73 -0.93 -9.25
N LYS A 127 -6.98 -0.76 -8.82
CA LYS A 127 -7.53 -1.31 -7.57
C LYS A 127 -6.81 -0.81 -6.30
N LEU A 128 -6.13 0.34 -6.39
CA LEU A 128 -5.60 1.04 -5.25
C LEU A 128 -6.68 1.96 -4.66
N ARG A 129 -6.69 2.11 -3.34
CA ARG A 129 -7.67 2.94 -2.65
C ARG A 129 -7.45 4.42 -3.00
N SER A 130 -8.35 5.01 -3.77
CA SER A 130 -8.27 6.40 -4.24
C SER A 130 -8.99 7.38 -3.33
N ALA A 131 -10.03 6.93 -2.60
CA ALA A 131 -10.66 7.76 -1.58
C ALA A 131 -11.27 6.95 -0.43
N ILE A 132 -11.36 7.60 0.72
CA ILE A 132 -12.09 7.15 1.90
C ILE A 132 -13.02 8.30 2.29
N THR A 133 -14.31 8.02 2.42
CA THR A 133 -15.31 9.01 2.87
C THR A 133 -16.02 8.48 4.10
N THR A 134 -15.95 9.20 5.20
CA THR A 134 -16.66 8.88 6.45
C THR A 134 -17.73 9.91 6.70
N ILE A 135 -18.97 9.45 6.87
CA ILE A 135 -20.12 10.26 7.24
C ILE A 135 -20.48 9.92 8.68
N ASN A 136 -20.38 10.88 9.58
CA ASN A 136 -20.70 10.69 10.98
C ASN A 136 -22.20 10.89 11.26
N SER A 137 -22.63 10.61 12.49
CA SER A 137 -24.04 10.74 12.91
C SER A 137 -24.60 12.16 12.82
N SER A 138 -23.76 13.19 12.80
CA SER A 138 -24.18 14.60 12.60
C SER A 138 -24.28 15.00 11.13
N GLY A 139 -24.03 14.07 10.19
CA GLY A 139 -23.99 14.33 8.75
C GLY A 139 -22.71 14.99 8.26
N ALA A 140 -21.72 15.22 9.13
CA ALA A 140 -20.43 15.76 8.66
C ALA A 140 -19.66 14.72 7.85
N VAL A 141 -19.16 15.15 6.69
CA VAL A 141 -18.42 14.33 5.73
C VAL A 141 -16.93 14.60 5.89
N LEU A 142 -16.19 13.56 6.26
CA LEU A 142 -14.72 13.56 6.27
C LEU A 142 -14.25 12.72 5.09
N LYS A 143 -13.46 13.32 4.19
CA LYS A 143 -12.95 12.63 3.00
C LYS A 143 -11.43 12.72 2.95
N SER A 144 -10.79 11.63 2.54
CA SER A 144 -9.37 11.59 2.19
C SER A 144 -9.24 11.07 0.76
N GLU A 145 -8.61 11.85 -0.11
CA GLU A 145 -8.28 11.46 -1.48
C GLU A 145 -6.79 11.16 -1.59
N ILE A 146 -6.44 10.13 -2.36
CA ILE A 146 -5.05 9.71 -2.57
C ILE A 146 -4.78 9.63 -4.06
N LYS A 147 -3.71 10.30 -4.49
CA LYS A 147 -3.19 10.24 -5.86
C LYS A 147 -1.92 9.40 -5.92
N TYR A 148 -1.80 8.64 -6.98
CA TYR A 148 -0.70 7.73 -7.27
C TYR A 148 0.04 8.16 -8.54
N PRO A 149 1.18 7.55 -8.92
CA PRO A 149 1.93 7.90 -10.11
C PRO A 149 1.07 7.92 -11.39
N LYS A 150 0.11 7.01 -11.53
CA LYS A 150 -0.78 6.95 -12.70
C LYS A 150 -1.74 8.13 -12.80
N ASP A 151 -2.11 8.73 -11.66
CA ASP A 151 -2.99 9.91 -11.64
C ASP A 151 -2.24 11.19 -12.04
N ILE A 152 -0.92 11.19 -11.92
CA ILE A 152 -0.04 12.28 -12.37
C ILE A 152 0.40 12.04 -13.81
N ASN A 153 0.96 10.88 -14.10
CA ASN A 153 1.35 10.34 -15.41
C ASN A 153 2.18 11.28 -16.29
N THR A 154 3.00 12.12 -15.70
CA THR A 154 3.93 13.04 -16.40
C THR A 154 5.34 12.90 -15.85
N GLY A 155 6.36 13.21 -16.65
CA GLY A 155 7.76 13.22 -16.24
C GLY A 155 8.19 11.90 -15.56
N ILE A 156 8.78 12.01 -14.38
CA ILE A 156 9.26 10.86 -13.60
C ILE A 156 8.11 9.89 -13.22
N TYR A 157 6.88 10.41 -13.01
CA TYR A 157 5.73 9.59 -12.62
C TYR A 157 5.26 8.69 -13.76
N ALA A 158 5.34 9.15 -15.02
CA ALA A 158 5.08 8.30 -16.18
C ALA A 158 6.07 7.15 -16.29
N THR A 159 7.35 7.41 -15.99
CA THR A 159 8.36 6.35 -15.93
C THR A 159 8.18 5.40 -14.77
N MET A 160 7.74 5.86 -13.59
CA MET A 160 7.34 5.00 -12.49
C MET A 160 6.19 4.06 -12.91
N VAL A 161 5.19 4.58 -13.63
CA VAL A 161 4.07 3.76 -14.16
C VAL A 161 4.59 2.69 -15.11
N SER A 162 5.49 3.03 -16.06
CA SER A 162 6.08 2.06 -17.00
C SER A 162 6.86 0.95 -16.28
N LYS A 163 7.46 1.26 -15.13
CA LYS A 163 8.18 0.31 -14.26
C LYS A 163 7.27 -0.42 -13.27
N LYS A 164 5.93 -0.29 -13.40
CA LYS A 164 4.93 -0.90 -12.50
C LYS A 164 5.00 -0.43 -11.04
N MET A 165 5.56 0.73 -10.80
CA MET A 165 5.60 1.38 -9.49
C MET A 165 4.30 2.17 -9.27
N LEU A 166 3.19 1.45 -9.08
CA LEU A 166 1.83 2.02 -9.10
C LEU A 166 1.33 2.43 -7.70
N ASN A 167 1.80 1.74 -6.67
CA ASN A 167 1.26 1.83 -5.31
C ASN A 167 2.08 2.81 -4.40
N PHE A 168 2.58 3.89 -4.96
CA PHE A 168 3.29 4.94 -4.23
C PHE A 168 2.36 6.15 -4.06
N PRO A 169 1.88 6.47 -2.84
CA PRO A 169 1.08 7.66 -2.61
C PRO A 169 1.90 8.91 -2.91
N ILE A 170 1.43 9.71 -3.84
CA ILE A 170 2.07 10.97 -4.22
C ILE A 170 1.47 12.12 -3.42
N GLU A 171 0.16 12.28 -3.48
CA GLU A 171 -0.56 13.34 -2.79
C GLU A 171 -1.78 12.76 -2.07
N GLN A 172 -1.97 13.17 -0.82
CA GLN A 172 -3.15 12.83 -0.03
C GLN A 172 -3.79 14.13 0.45
N VAL A 173 -5.06 14.33 0.14
CA VAL A 173 -5.81 15.53 0.49
C VAL A 173 -6.97 15.17 1.41
N GLN A 174 -7.12 15.91 2.50
CA GLN A 174 -8.15 15.72 3.51
C GLN A 174 -9.19 16.82 3.44
N TYR A 175 -10.44 16.43 3.57
CA TYR A 175 -11.59 17.32 3.51
C TYR A 175 -12.49 17.16 4.72
N ARG A 176 -13.12 18.24 5.11
CA ARG A 176 -14.31 18.24 5.97
C ARG A 176 -15.43 18.96 5.22
N ASN A 177 -16.49 18.21 4.90
CA ASN A 177 -17.50 18.61 3.92
C ASN A 177 -16.80 18.92 2.56
N SER A 178 -16.93 20.12 2.05
CA SER A 178 -16.27 20.54 0.80
C SER A 178 -14.96 21.30 1.00
N ASN A 179 -14.56 21.56 2.25
CA ASN A 179 -13.37 22.34 2.56
C ASN A 179 -12.17 21.44 2.84
N ILE A 180 -11.00 21.83 2.38
CA ILE A 180 -9.74 21.17 2.63
C ILE A 180 -9.26 21.48 4.04
N THR A 181 -8.91 20.47 4.79
CA THR A 181 -8.42 20.55 6.16
C THR A 181 -6.95 20.17 6.29
N GLY A 182 -6.36 19.63 5.24
CA GLY A 182 -4.96 19.24 5.19
C GLY A 182 -4.60 18.55 3.90
N ALA A 183 -3.32 18.52 3.59
CA ALA A 183 -2.79 17.69 2.53
C ALA A 183 -1.33 17.36 2.79
N LYS A 184 -0.88 16.22 2.24
CA LYS A 184 0.51 15.76 2.25
C LYS A 184 0.92 15.44 0.83
N LEU A 185 2.14 15.83 0.47
CA LEU A 185 2.74 15.56 -0.84
C LEU A 185 4.10 14.93 -0.64
N THR A 186 4.37 13.84 -1.36
CA THR A 186 5.70 13.25 -1.48
C THR A 186 6.12 13.34 -2.94
N THR A 187 7.18 14.09 -3.23
CA THR A 187 7.81 14.09 -4.56
C THR A 187 8.88 13.01 -4.63
N TYR A 188 9.19 12.59 -5.85
CA TYR A 188 10.16 11.54 -6.12
C TYR A 188 11.24 12.05 -7.05
N LYS A 189 12.44 11.46 -6.95
CA LYS A 189 13.58 11.68 -7.84
C LYS A 189 14.21 10.35 -8.27
N LEU A 190 14.99 10.40 -9.33
CA LEU A 190 15.81 9.27 -9.76
C LEU A 190 17.17 9.33 -9.03
N ASN A 191 17.56 8.23 -8.40
CA ASN A 191 18.88 8.00 -7.82
C ASN A 191 19.53 6.82 -8.56
N GLY A 192 20.43 7.11 -9.51
CA GLY A 192 20.89 6.10 -10.46
C GLY A 192 19.73 5.52 -11.27
N THR A 193 19.37 4.26 -11.04
CA THR A 193 18.25 3.58 -11.69
C THR A 193 17.03 3.41 -10.77
N THR A 194 17.12 3.84 -9.50
CA THR A 194 16.09 3.64 -8.48
C THR A 194 15.29 4.92 -8.24
N TYR A 195 13.99 4.80 -8.16
CA TYR A 195 13.10 5.92 -7.80
C TYR A 195 12.99 6.01 -6.29
N VAL A 196 13.33 7.16 -5.76
CA VAL A 196 13.36 7.41 -4.31
C VAL A 196 12.56 8.67 -3.96
N PRO A 197 12.04 8.80 -2.74
CA PRO A 197 11.46 10.06 -2.28
C PRO A 197 12.46 11.21 -2.41
N ASP A 198 11.99 12.38 -2.83
CA ASP A 198 12.81 13.59 -2.90
C ASP A 198 12.49 14.52 -1.75
N LYS A 199 11.22 14.92 -1.64
CA LYS A 199 10.75 15.84 -0.59
C LYS A 199 9.38 15.42 -0.09
N LYS A 200 9.13 15.67 1.18
CA LYS A 200 7.81 15.56 1.82
C LYS A 200 7.33 16.94 2.24
N TYR A 201 6.06 17.20 1.95
CA TYR A 201 5.40 18.44 2.30
C TYR A 201 4.14 18.17 3.09
N SER A 202 3.79 19.06 3.99
CA SER A 202 2.47 19.17 4.60
C SER A 202 1.89 20.54 4.26
N LEU A 203 0.58 20.58 4.11
CA LEU A 203 -0.11 21.82 3.83
C LEU A 203 -0.14 22.71 5.08
N GLU A 204 0.27 23.96 4.93
CA GLU A 204 0.28 24.97 6.02
C GLU A 204 -0.94 25.87 5.88
N ILE A 205 -1.94 25.65 6.73
CA ILE A 205 -3.20 26.38 6.70
C ILE A 205 -3.65 26.75 8.12
N ALA A 206 -4.17 27.95 8.27
CA ALA A 206 -4.75 28.40 9.53
C ALA A 206 -6.22 27.96 9.71
N SER A 207 -6.94 27.75 8.62
CA SER A 207 -8.36 27.35 8.62
C SER A 207 -8.70 26.57 7.35
N PRO A 208 -9.77 25.73 7.37
CA PRO A 208 -10.25 25.04 6.20
C PRO A 208 -10.59 26.02 5.05
N PHE A 209 -10.30 25.61 3.82
CA PHE A 209 -10.47 26.45 2.63
C PHE A 209 -10.99 25.63 1.44
N SER A 210 -11.41 26.33 0.37
CA SER A 210 -11.73 25.78 -0.94
C SER A 210 -10.72 26.27 -1.99
N GLY A 211 -10.69 25.63 -3.16
CA GLY A 211 -9.79 26.05 -4.25
C GLY A 211 -8.35 25.58 -4.03
N PHE A 212 -8.13 24.29 -4.15
CA PHE A 212 -6.83 23.62 -4.04
C PHE A 212 -6.28 23.26 -5.41
N THR A 213 -4.97 23.46 -5.60
CA THR A 213 -4.27 23.05 -6.81
C THR A 213 -3.56 21.72 -6.55
N TYR A 214 -4.10 20.64 -7.11
CA TYR A 214 -3.47 19.34 -7.03
C TYR A 214 -2.12 19.32 -7.73
N PHE A 215 -1.21 18.52 -7.17
CA PHE A 215 0.10 18.29 -7.78
C PHE A 215 -0.05 17.60 -9.15
N ASN A 216 0.62 18.14 -10.16
CA ASN A 216 0.55 17.66 -11.55
C ASN A 216 1.89 17.07 -12.07
N GLY A 217 2.86 16.87 -11.19
CA GLY A 217 4.21 16.40 -11.54
C GLY A 217 5.28 17.48 -11.48
N THR A 218 4.90 18.76 -11.59
CA THR A 218 5.82 19.91 -11.54
C THR A 218 5.32 21.01 -10.60
N THR A 219 4.05 21.33 -10.67
CA THR A 219 3.42 22.40 -9.90
C THR A 219 2.63 21.82 -8.72
N LYS A 220 2.82 22.39 -7.55
CA LYS A 220 2.08 22.08 -6.33
C LYS A 220 1.33 23.30 -5.84
N ASP A 221 0.34 23.13 -4.96
CA ASP A 221 -0.34 24.23 -4.30
C ASP A 221 0.68 25.10 -3.53
N SER A 222 0.50 26.43 -3.60
CA SER A 222 1.44 27.38 -2.97
C SER A 222 1.48 27.27 -1.44
N ARG A 223 0.42 26.74 -0.83
CA ARG A 223 0.33 26.49 0.62
C ARG A 223 1.17 25.31 1.10
N TYR A 224 1.70 24.51 0.19
CA TYR A 224 2.83 23.63 0.48
C TYR A 224 4.09 24.48 0.56
N GLY A 225 4.38 25.03 1.70
CA GLY A 225 5.55 25.88 1.95
C GLY A 225 6.89 25.18 1.76
N THR A 226 7.78 25.32 2.72
CA THR A 226 9.05 24.56 2.80
C THR A 226 8.79 23.08 3.04
N PRO A 227 9.59 22.16 2.47
CA PRO A 227 9.45 20.74 2.77
C PRO A 227 9.59 20.44 4.26
N GLU A 228 8.77 19.57 4.81
CA GLU A 228 8.96 19.01 6.15
C GLU A 228 10.25 18.17 6.22
N ILE A 229 10.56 17.49 5.11
CA ILE A 229 11.79 16.69 4.96
C ILE A 229 12.25 16.82 3.51
N SER A 230 13.52 17.13 3.32
CA SER A 230 14.26 16.98 2.07
C SER A 230 15.21 15.80 2.18
N TYR A 231 15.13 14.85 1.28
CA TYR A 231 16.05 13.71 1.23
C TYR A 231 17.23 14.06 0.32
N ASP A 232 18.34 14.47 0.92
CA ASP A 232 19.45 15.11 0.21
C ASP A 232 20.33 14.08 -0.48
N TYR A 233 20.64 12.98 0.23
CA TYR A 233 21.57 11.99 -0.27
C TYR A 233 21.11 10.56 0.00
N TYR A 234 21.27 9.71 -1.02
CA TYR A 234 21.01 8.27 -1.00
C TYR A 234 22.24 7.50 -1.44
N ASN A 235 22.41 6.27 -0.98
CA ASN A 235 23.38 5.36 -1.59
C ASN A 235 22.82 4.75 -2.89
N THR A 236 23.61 3.90 -3.54
CA THR A 236 23.22 3.19 -4.78
C THR A 236 22.02 2.24 -4.56
N ASP A 237 21.85 1.71 -3.38
CA ASP A 237 20.76 0.78 -3.04
C ASP A 237 19.44 1.49 -2.72
N GLY A 238 19.44 2.83 -2.71
CA GLY A 238 18.27 3.64 -2.41
C GLY A 238 18.04 3.89 -0.91
N ASN A 239 19.03 3.62 -0.07
CA ASN A 239 18.98 3.94 1.35
C ASN A 239 19.31 5.41 1.60
N VAL A 240 18.52 6.08 2.43
CA VAL A 240 18.79 7.46 2.83
C VAL A 240 20.08 7.52 3.64
N ARG A 241 20.98 8.40 3.22
CA ARG A 241 22.22 8.73 3.94
C ARG A 241 22.12 10.08 4.64
N GLN A 242 21.36 11.01 4.07
CA GLN A 242 21.14 12.33 4.65
C GLN A 242 19.78 12.86 4.30
N ALA A 243 19.14 13.50 5.27
CA ALA A 243 17.91 14.24 5.09
C ALA A 243 17.99 15.54 5.92
N THR A 244 17.34 16.59 5.43
CA THR A 244 17.21 17.88 6.12
C THR A 244 15.76 18.12 6.50
N GLY A 245 15.50 18.38 7.76
CA GLY A 245 14.19 18.76 8.29
C GLY A 245 13.83 20.20 7.94
N LYS A 246 12.57 20.58 8.13
CA LYS A 246 12.06 21.94 7.91
C LYS A 246 12.77 22.99 8.80
N ASP A 247 13.19 22.58 9.97
CA ASP A 247 13.97 23.36 10.93
C ASP A 247 15.44 23.57 10.53
N GLY A 248 15.85 23.00 9.40
CA GLY A 248 17.23 23.01 8.91
C GLY A 248 18.14 21.99 9.58
N ILE A 249 17.62 21.17 10.50
CA ILE A 249 18.42 20.11 11.15
C ILE A 249 18.72 19.01 10.14
N ILE A 250 20.00 18.74 9.95
CA ILE A 250 20.48 17.65 9.13
C ILE A 250 20.45 16.37 9.96
N THR A 251 19.89 15.31 9.42
CA THR A 251 19.90 13.96 9.97
C THR A 251 20.66 13.06 9.00
N SER A 252 21.71 12.42 9.47
CA SER A 252 22.49 11.47 8.68
C SER A 252 22.35 10.06 9.22
N TYR A 253 22.37 9.09 8.30
CA TYR A 253 22.17 7.68 8.60
C TYR A 253 23.36 6.86 8.13
N LEU A 254 23.81 5.96 8.99
CA LEU A 254 24.79 4.94 8.66
C LEU A 254 24.10 3.59 8.55
N TRP A 255 24.53 2.82 7.59
CA TRP A 255 23.98 1.49 7.32
C TRP A 255 25.06 0.43 7.47
N ASP A 256 24.65 -0.78 7.76
CA ASP A 256 25.57 -1.92 7.80
C ASP A 256 26.14 -2.21 6.40
N ALA A 257 27.17 -3.07 6.36
CA ALA A 257 27.83 -3.45 5.09
C ALA A 257 26.90 -4.09 4.07
N SER A 258 25.77 -4.68 4.50
CA SER A 258 24.75 -5.25 3.61
C SER A 258 23.75 -4.23 3.09
N GLY A 259 23.72 -3.02 3.64
CA GLY A 259 22.73 -1.98 3.35
C GLY A 259 21.32 -2.30 3.84
N ARG A 260 21.15 -3.31 4.70
CA ARG A 260 19.82 -3.76 5.16
C ARG A 260 19.41 -3.14 6.48
N TYR A 261 20.36 -2.83 7.34
CA TYR A 261 20.11 -2.39 8.70
C TYR A 261 20.73 -1.02 8.96
N PRO A 262 19.95 -0.02 9.40
CA PRO A 262 20.53 1.23 9.89
C PRO A 262 21.29 0.96 11.20
N ILE A 263 22.56 1.34 11.27
CA ILE A 263 23.39 1.14 12.46
C ILE A 263 23.55 2.41 13.30
N ALA A 264 23.35 3.59 12.70
CA ALA A 264 23.29 4.84 13.45
C ALA A 264 22.42 5.89 12.75
N GLN A 265 21.85 6.78 13.56
CA GLN A 265 21.25 8.05 13.18
C GLN A 265 21.95 9.17 13.94
N VAL A 266 22.35 10.21 13.24
CA VAL A 266 23.07 11.36 13.79
C VAL A 266 22.37 12.64 13.36
N ASN A 267 21.85 13.39 14.33
CA ASN A 267 21.20 14.68 14.11
C ASN A 267 22.20 15.82 14.36
N GLY A 268 22.25 16.79 13.46
CA GLY A 268 23.16 17.93 13.54
C GLY A 268 24.52 17.70 12.86
N ALA A 269 24.66 16.66 12.05
CA ALA A 269 25.88 16.40 11.28
C ALA A 269 25.55 15.94 9.87
N THR A 270 26.39 16.31 8.91
CA THR A 270 26.29 15.83 7.52
C THR A 270 26.82 14.40 7.40
N TYR A 271 26.34 13.69 6.39
CA TYR A 271 26.85 12.34 6.11
C TYR A 271 28.36 12.32 5.85
N SER A 272 28.91 13.33 5.18
CA SER A 272 30.36 13.42 4.93
C SER A 272 31.20 13.44 6.21
N GLN A 273 30.69 14.01 7.31
CA GLN A 273 31.40 14.06 8.59
C GLN A 273 31.45 12.71 9.30
N ILE A 274 30.54 11.81 9.01
CA ILE A 274 30.41 10.52 9.72
C ILE A 274 30.62 9.30 8.81
N SER A 275 30.75 9.48 7.49
CA SER A 275 30.78 8.40 6.49
C SER A 275 31.90 7.38 6.69
N VAL A 276 32.98 7.75 7.37
CA VAL A 276 34.09 6.82 7.73
C VAL A 276 33.61 5.66 8.62
N GLN A 277 32.48 5.82 9.30
CA GLN A 277 31.88 4.78 10.15
C GLN A 277 30.80 3.96 9.42
N ASP A 278 30.55 4.27 8.16
CA ASP A 278 29.54 3.54 7.37
C ASP A 278 30.02 2.13 6.97
N GLY A 279 29.08 1.22 6.68
CA GLY A 279 29.40 -0.14 6.24
C GLY A 279 29.94 -1.07 7.32
N LYS A 280 29.82 -0.74 8.60
CA LYS A 280 30.10 -1.68 9.70
C LYS A 280 29.06 -2.80 9.69
N THR A 281 29.42 -3.96 10.26
CA THR A 281 28.45 -5.06 10.36
C THR A 281 27.32 -4.70 11.33
N ALA A 282 26.13 -5.22 11.11
CA ALA A 282 24.97 -4.97 11.98
C ALA A 282 25.20 -5.47 13.43
N SER A 283 26.10 -6.41 13.63
CA SER A 283 26.56 -6.91 14.94
C SER A 283 27.68 -6.09 15.55
N TYR A 284 28.14 -5.01 14.88
CA TYR A 284 29.17 -4.13 15.43
C TYR A 284 28.68 -3.50 16.74
N PRO A 285 29.52 -3.50 17.83
CA PRO A 285 29.06 -2.98 19.11
C PRO A 285 28.61 -1.52 19.02
N SER A 286 27.35 -1.26 19.35
CA SER A 286 26.77 0.08 19.28
C SER A 286 27.48 1.10 20.17
N SER A 287 28.04 0.65 21.34
CA SER A 287 28.83 1.49 22.23
C SER A 287 30.14 1.97 21.60
N THR A 288 30.80 1.09 20.84
CA THR A 288 32.04 1.45 20.11
C THR A 288 31.72 2.43 18.98
N LEU A 289 30.64 2.19 18.24
CA LEU A 289 30.17 3.09 17.19
C LEU A 289 29.79 4.46 17.77
N PHE A 290 29.08 4.47 18.90
CA PHE A 290 28.69 5.70 19.59
C PHE A 290 29.93 6.52 19.98
N SER A 291 30.93 5.89 20.61
CA SER A 291 32.16 6.56 21.01
C SER A 291 32.92 7.14 19.82
N SER A 292 33.02 6.40 18.72
CA SER A 292 33.65 6.86 17.48
C SER A 292 32.94 8.06 16.89
N LEU A 293 31.62 8.03 16.83
CA LEU A 293 30.79 9.13 16.30
C LEU A 293 30.87 10.36 17.22
N SER A 294 30.81 10.18 18.53
CA SER A 294 30.96 11.29 19.49
C SER A 294 32.30 11.99 19.36
N GLY A 295 33.35 11.27 18.98
CA GLY A 295 34.66 11.87 18.68
C GLY A 295 34.66 12.69 17.39
N LEU A 296 33.89 12.27 16.38
CA LEU A 296 33.82 12.97 15.10
C LEU A 296 32.93 14.21 15.14
N VAL A 297 31.80 14.12 15.84
CA VAL A 297 30.74 15.15 15.87
C VAL A 297 30.23 15.37 17.30
N PRO A 298 31.04 15.99 18.20
CA PRO A 298 30.76 16.06 19.63
C PRO A 298 29.46 16.79 20.00
N SER A 299 29.01 17.71 19.16
CA SER A 299 27.77 18.49 19.36
C SER A 299 26.52 17.86 18.78
N ALA A 300 26.65 16.72 18.07
CA ALA A 300 25.50 16.06 17.41
C ALA A 300 24.77 15.13 18.40
N PHE A 301 23.47 14.96 18.18
CA PHE A 301 22.69 13.94 18.88
C PHE A 301 22.79 12.61 18.14
N ILE A 302 23.31 11.57 18.82
CA ILE A 302 23.66 10.29 18.22
C ILE A 302 22.80 9.18 18.79
N SER A 303 22.20 8.39 17.93
CA SER A 303 21.55 7.10 18.25
C SER A 303 22.24 5.98 17.49
N THR A 304 22.63 4.92 18.17
CA THR A 304 23.25 3.75 17.56
C THR A 304 22.41 2.50 17.81
N TYR A 305 22.43 1.58 16.87
CA TYR A 305 21.63 0.36 16.89
C TYR A 305 22.52 -0.87 16.71
N SER A 306 22.17 -1.96 17.38
CA SER A 306 22.77 -3.27 17.16
C SER A 306 21.66 -4.31 16.95
N TYR A 307 21.91 -5.24 16.07
CA TYR A 307 20.97 -6.30 15.71
C TYR A 307 21.60 -7.66 16.10
N LYS A 308 20.77 -8.51 16.67
CA LYS A 308 21.18 -9.88 17.07
C LYS A 308 20.75 -10.89 16.00
#